data_d880a40344b9a98db06582fdaeda7534
#
_entry.id   d880a40344b9a98db06582fdaeda7534
#
_cell.length_a   1.000
_cell.length_b   1.000
_cell.length_c   1.000
_cell.angle_alpha   90.00
_cell.angle_beta   90.00
_cell.angle_gamma   90.00
#
_symmetry.space_group_name_H-M   'P 1'
#
loop_
_entity.id
_entity.type
_entity.pdbx_description
1 polymer ?
#
loop_
_entity_poly.entity_id
_entity_poly.type
_entity_poly.pdbx_seq_one_letter_code
_entity_poly.pdbx_strand_id
1 'polypeptide(L)'
;MEKNTEEFRRWLAATRDEPLEGMAAFFDARTGEYEAHMAPWAAQYQWMARELPAGTKRLLDLGCGTGLELDCIFRRFPDLEVTGVDLAGNMLDLLRRKHSGRALTLVQADYFAWEPGDGPFDAVVAFETLHHVSAPKKAELFAKVHRWLRPGGVFLECDYIASTPEMEEMAFAEAARRRARDGVPEEVFVHFDTPLTLEHELEALRAGGFASVEVLGFLPPDDHTPLLRAVKAPLP
;
A
#
# COMPACT_ATOMS: atom_id res chain seq x y z
N MET A 1 -3.63 -21.11 -7.61
CA MET A 1 -2.78 -20.31 -8.51
C MET A 1 -3.35 -20.23 -9.93
N GLU A 2 -3.45 -21.32 -10.70
CA GLU A 2 -4.02 -21.28 -12.07
C GLU A 2 -5.46 -20.73 -12.13
N LYS A 3 -6.31 -21.07 -11.16
CA LYS A 3 -7.70 -20.59 -11.10
C LYS A 3 -7.78 -19.06 -11.03
N ASN A 4 -6.89 -18.44 -10.27
CA ASN A 4 -6.84 -16.99 -10.08
C ASN A 4 -6.36 -16.27 -11.36
N THR A 5 -5.39 -16.83 -12.07
CA THR A 5 -4.93 -16.30 -13.36
C THR A 5 -6.05 -16.31 -14.40
N GLU A 6 -6.87 -17.39 -14.44
CA GLU A 6 -8.01 -17.48 -15.35
C GLU A 6 -9.16 -16.55 -14.96
N GLU A 7 -9.41 -16.35 -13.68
CA GLU A 7 -10.38 -15.36 -13.18
C GLU A 7 -9.94 -13.94 -13.53
N PHE A 8 -8.65 -13.63 -13.36
CA PHE A 8 -8.07 -12.35 -13.75
C PHE A 8 -8.18 -12.10 -15.26
N ARG A 9 -7.88 -13.11 -16.09
CA ARG A 9 -8.04 -13.01 -17.55
C ARG A 9 -9.50 -12.70 -17.95
N ARG A 10 -10.48 -13.34 -17.31
CA ARG A 10 -11.91 -13.06 -17.54
C ARG A 10 -12.30 -11.65 -17.10
N TRP A 11 -11.77 -11.18 -15.99
CA TRP A 11 -11.99 -9.82 -15.51
C TRP A 11 -11.41 -8.79 -16.48
N LEU A 12 -10.17 -8.97 -16.96
CA LEU A 12 -9.57 -8.10 -17.97
C LEU A 12 -10.41 -8.02 -19.25
N ALA A 13 -10.96 -9.15 -19.70
CA ALA A 13 -11.82 -9.18 -20.87
C ALA A 13 -13.15 -8.46 -20.64
N ALA A 14 -13.76 -8.60 -19.47
CA ALA A 14 -15.02 -7.98 -19.11
C ALA A 14 -14.90 -6.45 -18.94
N THR A 15 -13.75 -5.96 -18.43
CA THR A 15 -13.49 -4.54 -18.14
C THR A 15 -12.70 -3.84 -19.24
N ARG A 16 -12.46 -4.50 -20.37
CA ARG A 16 -11.52 -4.07 -21.43
C ARG A 16 -11.74 -2.64 -21.93
N ASP A 17 -12.99 -2.20 -21.98
CA ASP A 17 -13.39 -0.91 -22.55
C ASP A 17 -13.60 0.16 -21.45
N GLU A 18 -13.45 -0.19 -20.19
CA GLU A 18 -13.51 0.78 -19.09
C GLU A 18 -12.36 1.79 -19.17
N PRO A 19 -12.63 3.10 -19.02
CA PRO A 19 -11.59 4.12 -19.05
C PRO A 19 -10.70 4.04 -17.80
N LEU A 20 -9.44 4.50 -17.95
CA LEU A 20 -8.58 4.71 -16.79
C LEU A 20 -9.03 5.94 -16.01
N GLU A 21 -9.20 5.79 -14.71
CA GLU A 21 -9.47 6.91 -13.79
C GLU A 21 -8.17 7.33 -13.06
N GLY A 22 -8.01 8.64 -12.83
CA GLY A 22 -6.92 9.12 -11.96
C GLY A 22 -7.11 8.61 -10.53
N MET A 23 -6.02 8.23 -9.86
CA MET A 23 -6.04 7.60 -8.54
C MET A 23 -6.89 8.37 -7.50
N ALA A 24 -6.64 9.66 -7.32
CA ALA A 24 -7.39 10.48 -6.37
C ALA A 24 -8.88 10.57 -6.72
N ALA A 25 -9.22 10.77 -8.01
CA ALA A 25 -10.60 10.87 -8.45
C ALA A 25 -11.39 9.58 -8.25
N PHE A 26 -10.74 8.42 -8.49
CA PHE A 26 -11.34 7.11 -8.28
C PHE A 26 -11.79 6.91 -6.82
N PHE A 27 -10.89 7.19 -5.86
CA PHE A 27 -11.18 7.01 -4.44
C PHE A 27 -12.11 8.10 -3.88
N ASP A 28 -11.94 9.36 -4.29
CA ASP A 28 -12.84 10.45 -3.85
C ASP A 28 -14.29 10.19 -4.26
N ALA A 29 -14.53 9.61 -5.44
CA ALA A 29 -15.87 9.27 -5.91
C ALA A 29 -16.50 8.08 -5.14
N ARG A 30 -15.70 7.20 -4.56
CA ARG A 30 -16.14 5.94 -3.90
C ARG A 30 -16.05 5.96 -2.37
N THR A 31 -15.72 7.09 -1.78
CA THR A 31 -15.51 7.26 -0.32
C THR A 31 -16.67 6.70 0.52
N GLY A 32 -17.92 6.83 0.05
CA GLY A 32 -19.12 6.36 0.78
C GLY A 32 -19.28 4.83 0.87
N GLU A 33 -18.68 4.08 -0.06
CA GLU A 33 -18.78 2.62 -0.15
C GLU A 33 -17.47 1.92 0.22
N TYR A 34 -16.38 2.69 0.32
CA TYR A 34 -15.03 2.17 0.49
C TYR A 34 -14.86 1.26 1.70
N GLU A 35 -15.28 1.69 2.89
CA GLU A 35 -15.11 0.90 4.11
C GLU A 35 -15.90 -0.42 4.08
N ALA A 36 -17.07 -0.42 3.43
CA ALA A 36 -17.85 -1.64 3.25
C ALA A 36 -17.16 -2.60 2.26
N HIS A 37 -16.56 -2.06 1.20
CA HIS A 37 -15.75 -2.83 0.24
C HIS A 37 -14.54 -3.47 0.92
N MET A 38 -13.86 -2.74 1.79
CA MET A 38 -12.64 -3.17 2.48
C MET A 38 -12.88 -4.01 3.75
N ALA A 39 -14.15 -4.23 4.13
CA ALA A 39 -14.48 -5.02 5.33
C ALA A 39 -13.92 -6.46 5.35
N PRO A 40 -13.77 -7.18 4.23
CA PRO A 40 -13.14 -8.51 4.19
C PRO A 40 -11.72 -8.56 4.77
N TRP A 41 -10.96 -7.48 4.70
CA TRP A 41 -9.57 -7.39 5.19
C TRP A 41 -9.44 -7.05 6.68
N ALA A 42 -10.54 -7.07 7.45
CA ALA A 42 -10.52 -6.72 8.88
C ALA A 42 -9.52 -7.55 9.71
N ALA A 43 -9.27 -8.80 9.34
CA ALA A 43 -8.29 -9.66 10.00
C ALA A 43 -6.84 -9.23 9.72
N GLN A 44 -6.57 -8.80 8.48
CA GLN A 44 -5.25 -8.30 8.05
C GLN A 44 -4.91 -6.98 8.77
N TYR A 45 -5.85 -6.05 8.94
CA TYR A 45 -5.64 -4.83 9.74
C TYR A 45 -5.25 -5.14 11.18
N GLN A 46 -5.94 -6.10 11.82
CA GLN A 46 -5.59 -6.54 13.17
C GLN A 46 -4.21 -7.21 13.22
N TRP A 47 -3.88 -7.99 12.18
CA TRP A 47 -2.59 -8.64 12.09
C TRP A 47 -1.47 -7.63 11.92
N MET A 48 -1.57 -6.70 10.98
CA MET A 48 -0.59 -5.61 10.80
C MET A 48 -0.38 -4.84 12.11
N ALA A 49 -1.45 -4.49 12.82
CA ALA A 49 -1.32 -3.84 14.13
C ALA A 49 -0.56 -4.68 15.17
N ARG A 50 -0.72 -6.02 15.15
CA ARG A 50 0.02 -6.93 16.07
C ARG A 50 1.52 -7.02 15.75
N GLU A 51 1.88 -6.92 14.48
CA GLU A 51 3.28 -7.03 14.03
C GLU A 51 4.09 -5.75 14.25
N LEU A 52 3.45 -4.62 14.53
CA LEU A 52 4.17 -3.41 14.91
C LEU A 52 4.96 -3.62 16.22
N PRO A 53 6.23 -3.16 16.30
CA PRO A 53 7.03 -3.27 17.53
C PRO A 53 6.37 -2.56 18.72
N ALA A 54 6.45 -3.16 19.91
CA ALA A 54 5.79 -2.65 21.11
C ALA A 54 6.22 -1.22 21.52
N GLY A 55 7.41 -0.78 21.11
CA GLY A 55 7.94 0.55 21.41
C GLY A 55 7.66 1.60 20.34
N THR A 56 6.80 1.31 19.34
CA THR A 56 6.46 2.24 18.26
C THR A 56 5.77 3.49 18.85
N LYS A 57 6.31 4.66 18.55
CA LYS A 57 5.79 5.98 18.96
C LYS A 57 5.45 6.87 17.77
N ARG A 58 6.17 6.72 16.64
CA ARG A 58 5.99 7.51 15.43
C ARG A 58 5.79 6.57 14.25
N LEU A 59 4.65 6.67 13.62
CA LEU A 59 4.24 5.86 12.48
C LEU A 59 4.04 6.75 11.25
N LEU A 60 4.51 6.29 10.09
CA LEU A 60 4.12 6.80 8.79
C LEU A 60 3.18 5.78 8.14
N ASP A 61 2.07 6.26 7.60
CA ASP A 61 1.08 5.46 6.90
C ASP A 61 0.94 5.95 5.44
N LEU A 62 1.37 5.12 4.50
CA LEU A 62 1.38 5.42 3.07
C LEU A 62 0.10 4.91 2.42
N GLY A 63 -0.65 5.79 1.75
CA GLY A 63 -1.96 5.47 1.22
C GLY A 63 -2.99 5.23 2.32
N CYS A 64 -2.97 6.07 3.36
CA CYS A 64 -3.73 5.84 4.60
C CYS A 64 -5.26 5.87 4.43
N GLY A 65 -5.80 6.29 3.29
CA GLY A 65 -7.21 6.29 2.98
C GLY A 65 -8.10 6.81 4.10
N THR A 66 -9.07 6.01 4.52
CA THR A 66 -9.95 6.30 5.68
C THR A 66 -9.38 5.77 7.02
N GLY A 67 -8.17 5.17 7.03
CA GLY A 67 -7.47 4.66 8.21
C GLY A 67 -8.10 3.42 8.83
N LEU A 68 -8.46 2.43 8.04
CA LEU A 68 -9.03 1.17 8.53
C LEU A 68 -8.02 0.37 9.37
N GLU A 69 -6.75 0.34 8.94
CA GLU A 69 -5.63 -0.21 9.71
C GLU A 69 -5.37 0.61 10.99
N LEU A 70 -5.50 1.94 10.91
CA LEU A 70 -5.34 2.83 12.07
C LEU A 70 -6.39 2.59 13.14
N ASP A 71 -7.60 2.13 12.81
CA ASP A 71 -8.60 1.70 13.79
C ASP A 71 -8.07 0.59 14.71
N CYS A 72 -7.27 -0.33 14.16
CA CYS A 72 -6.62 -1.41 14.92
C CYS A 72 -5.35 -0.94 15.62
N ILE A 73 -4.55 -0.13 14.93
CA ILE A 73 -3.26 0.37 15.43
C ILE A 73 -3.47 1.27 16.65
N PHE A 74 -4.40 2.24 16.62
CA PHE A 74 -4.69 3.12 17.75
C PHE A 74 -5.30 2.41 18.96
N ARG A 75 -5.95 1.25 18.80
CA ARG A 75 -6.38 0.43 19.93
C ARG A 75 -5.18 -0.16 20.69
N ARG A 76 -4.12 -0.51 19.98
CA ARG A 76 -2.89 -1.06 20.58
C ARG A 76 -1.94 0.03 21.06
N PHE A 77 -1.87 1.15 20.36
CA PHE A 77 -0.96 2.27 20.62
C PHE A 77 -1.77 3.58 20.75
N PRO A 78 -2.43 3.82 21.90
CA PRO A 78 -3.33 4.96 22.06
C PRO A 78 -2.63 6.32 21.96
N ASP A 79 -1.35 6.40 22.27
CA ASP A 79 -0.54 7.62 22.28
C ASP A 79 0.38 7.74 21.04
N LEU A 80 0.13 6.95 20.00
CA LEU A 80 0.93 6.93 18.77
C LEU A 80 0.79 8.25 18.00
N GLU A 81 1.92 8.81 17.58
CA GLU A 81 1.97 9.90 16.60
C GLU A 81 1.96 9.31 15.19
N VAL A 82 0.95 9.65 14.40
CA VAL A 82 0.79 9.15 13.04
C VAL A 82 0.89 10.29 12.04
N THR A 83 1.71 10.08 11.00
CA THR A 83 1.65 10.85 9.76
C THR A 83 1.02 9.99 8.69
N GLY A 84 -0.14 10.39 8.16
CA GLY A 84 -0.82 9.70 7.06
C GLY A 84 -0.67 10.50 5.77
N VAL A 85 -0.31 9.83 4.69
CA VAL A 85 -0.17 10.43 3.36
C VAL A 85 -1.12 9.74 2.38
N ASP A 86 -1.96 10.51 1.71
CA ASP A 86 -2.87 10.00 0.68
C ASP A 86 -3.14 11.06 -0.39
N LEU A 87 -3.49 10.65 -1.60
CA LEU A 87 -3.88 11.54 -2.70
C LEU A 87 -5.33 12.01 -2.60
N ALA A 88 -6.22 11.18 -2.04
CA ALA A 88 -7.65 11.40 -2.02
C ALA A 88 -8.07 12.27 -0.82
N GLY A 89 -8.45 13.52 -1.11
CA GLY A 89 -8.82 14.49 -0.08
C GLY A 89 -10.04 14.08 0.73
N ASN A 90 -11.05 13.49 0.09
CA ASN A 90 -12.26 13.02 0.77
C ASN A 90 -11.98 11.87 1.74
N MET A 91 -11.03 10.99 1.42
CA MET A 91 -10.55 9.92 2.30
C MET A 91 -9.90 10.50 3.56
N LEU A 92 -8.98 11.46 3.39
CA LEU A 92 -8.32 12.14 4.50
C LEU A 92 -9.30 12.90 5.40
N ASP A 93 -10.35 13.49 4.83
CA ASP A 93 -11.39 14.18 5.61
C ASP A 93 -12.22 13.21 6.45
N LEU A 94 -12.47 11.99 5.96
CA LEU A 94 -13.11 10.93 6.73
C LEU A 94 -12.19 10.48 7.88
N LEU A 95 -10.93 10.19 7.59
CA LEU A 95 -9.92 9.80 8.56
C LEU A 95 -9.77 10.86 9.67
N ARG A 96 -9.69 12.14 9.32
CA ARG A 96 -9.60 13.25 10.28
C ARG A 96 -10.79 13.30 11.23
N ARG A 97 -12.00 13.10 10.71
CA ARG A 97 -13.22 13.08 11.54
C ARG A 97 -13.23 11.87 12.47
N LYS A 98 -12.90 10.69 11.95
CA LYS A 98 -12.90 9.41 12.69
C LYS A 98 -11.92 9.42 13.85
N HIS A 99 -10.76 10.01 13.67
CA HIS A 99 -9.67 10.02 14.65
C HIS A 99 -9.34 11.43 15.19
N SER A 100 -10.35 12.31 15.30
CA SER A 100 -10.18 13.71 15.72
C SER A 100 -9.50 13.93 17.09
N GLY A 101 -9.47 12.91 17.94
CA GLY A 101 -8.80 12.95 19.25
C GLY A 101 -7.39 12.35 19.27
N ARG A 102 -6.81 11.98 18.11
CA ARG A 102 -5.49 11.34 18.01
C ARG A 102 -4.42 12.33 17.55
N ALA A 103 -3.16 12.02 17.88
CA ALA A 103 -2.00 12.73 17.35
C ALA A 103 -1.77 12.32 15.88
N LEU A 104 -2.52 12.96 14.97
CA LEU A 104 -2.63 12.60 13.57
C LEU A 104 -2.33 13.81 12.68
N THR A 105 -1.26 13.70 11.88
CA THR A 105 -0.90 14.64 10.82
C THR A 105 -1.27 14.04 9.47
N LEU A 106 -2.15 14.70 8.71
CA LEU A 106 -2.59 14.22 7.39
C LEU A 106 -2.07 15.12 6.29
N VAL A 107 -1.46 14.49 5.29
CA VAL A 107 -0.84 15.15 4.14
C VAL A 107 -1.50 14.67 2.86
N GLN A 108 -2.15 15.58 2.13
CA GLN A 108 -2.65 15.26 0.80
C GLN A 108 -1.52 15.41 -0.21
N ALA A 109 -0.92 14.29 -0.60
CA ALA A 109 0.21 14.25 -1.53
C ALA A 109 0.38 12.90 -2.19
N ASP A 110 1.10 12.89 -3.32
CA ASP A 110 1.67 11.69 -3.91
C ASP A 110 2.90 11.27 -3.11
N TYR A 111 2.85 10.14 -2.41
CA TYR A 111 3.96 9.63 -1.59
C TYR A 111 5.20 9.26 -2.43
N PHE A 112 5.07 9.08 -3.76
CA PHE A 112 6.24 8.93 -4.63
C PHE A 112 7.02 10.24 -4.79
N ALA A 113 6.36 11.39 -4.73
CA ALA A 113 6.98 12.71 -4.85
C ALA A 113 7.21 13.39 -3.50
N TRP A 114 6.47 12.98 -2.46
CA TRP A 114 6.52 13.59 -1.12
C TRP A 114 7.76 13.17 -0.34
N GLU A 115 8.21 14.06 0.55
CA GLU A 115 9.25 13.79 1.56
C GLU A 115 8.78 14.32 2.92
N PRO A 116 8.96 13.55 4.01
CA PRO A 116 8.57 14.00 5.34
C PRO A 116 9.47 15.15 5.81
N GLY A 117 8.86 16.20 6.38
CA GLY A 117 9.60 17.28 7.04
C GLY A 117 10.21 16.84 8.36
N ASP A 118 9.55 15.92 9.04
CA ASP A 118 9.92 15.40 10.35
C ASP A 118 10.21 13.89 10.27
N GLY A 119 11.40 13.50 10.57
CA GLY A 119 11.85 12.10 10.67
C GLY A 119 12.67 11.88 11.93
N PRO A 120 13.17 10.67 12.18
CA PRO A 120 12.79 9.41 11.56
C PRO A 120 11.52 8.77 12.21
N PHE A 121 10.92 7.81 11.50
CA PHE A 121 9.81 7.00 12.01
C PHE A 121 10.30 5.70 12.66
N ASP A 122 9.55 5.21 13.64
CA ASP A 122 9.78 3.89 14.23
C ASP A 122 9.29 2.77 13.31
N ALA A 123 8.15 3.03 12.66
CA ALA A 123 7.57 2.12 11.69
C ALA A 123 6.93 2.89 10.52
N VAL A 124 6.86 2.23 9.38
CA VAL A 124 6.08 2.65 8.22
C VAL A 124 5.12 1.51 7.89
N VAL A 125 3.89 1.83 7.50
CA VAL A 125 2.91 0.86 7.01
C VAL A 125 2.39 1.26 5.64
N ALA A 126 2.00 0.27 4.85
CA ALA A 126 1.25 0.43 3.60
C ALA A 126 0.27 -0.74 3.49
N PHE A 127 -1.00 -0.43 3.24
CA PHE A 127 -2.04 -1.44 3.09
C PHE A 127 -2.81 -1.25 1.80
N GLU A 128 -2.77 -2.25 0.88
CA GLU A 128 -3.54 -2.25 -0.39
C GLU A 128 -3.39 -0.93 -1.17
N THR A 129 -2.16 -0.44 -1.34
CA THR A 129 -1.89 0.87 -1.97
C THR A 129 -0.74 0.87 -2.98
N LEU A 130 0.13 -0.13 -2.97
CA LEU A 130 1.36 -0.14 -3.78
C LEU A 130 1.25 -1.01 -5.04
N HIS A 131 0.21 -1.80 -5.22
CA HIS A 131 0.00 -2.71 -6.36
C HIS A 131 -0.36 -2.02 -7.69
N HIS A 132 -0.18 -0.71 -7.79
CA HIS A 132 -0.49 0.06 -9.00
C HIS A 132 0.75 0.52 -9.78
N VAL A 133 1.95 0.10 -9.37
CA VAL A 133 3.20 0.61 -9.94
C VAL A 133 4.23 -0.49 -10.20
N SER A 134 5.15 -0.21 -11.13
CA SER A 134 6.20 -1.16 -11.53
C SER A 134 7.23 -1.42 -10.43
N ALA A 135 7.94 -2.55 -10.52
CA ALA A 135 8.99 -2.93 -9.58
C ALA A 135 10.10 -1.87 -9.42
N PRO A 136 10.61 -1.21 -10.49
CA PRO A 136 11.58 -0.13 -10.32
C PRO A 136 11.02 1.04 -9.49
N LYS A 137 9.77 1.45 -9.73
CA LYS A 137 9.12 2.55 -9.00
C LYS A 137 8.88 2.18 -7.53
N LYS A 138 8.50 0.92 -7.25
CA LYS A 138 8.43 0.41 -5.86
C LYS A 138 9.80 0.44 -5.18
N ALA A 139 10.85 -0.03 -5.84
CA ALA A 139 12.21 -0.02 -5.29
C ALA A 139 12.69 1.40 -4.93
N GLU A 140 12.38 2.40 -5.77
CA GLU A 140 12.65 3.80 -5.46
C GLU A 140 11.90 4.29 -4.21
N LEU A 141 10.60 3.95 -4.08
CA LEU A 141 9.82 4.26 -2.89
C LEU A 141 10.37 3.53 -1.65
N PHE A 142 10.70 2.26 -1.77
CA PHE A 142 11.26 1.47 -0.65
C PHE A 142 12.61 2.02 -0.19
N ALA A 143 13.44 2.56 -1.10
CA ALA A 143 14.65 3.27 -0.73
C ALA A 143 14.35 4.57 0.04
N LYS A 144 13.26 5.28 -0.29
CA LYS A 144 12.78 6.43 0.48
C LYS A 144 12.30 6.00 1.87
N VAL A 145 11.43 4.98 1.93
CA VAL A 145 10.94 4.40 3.20
C VAL A 145 12.10 3.99 4.10
N HIS A 146 13.11 3.31 3.54
CA HIS A 146 14.32 2.93 4.28
C HIS A 146 15.03 4.15 4.86
N ARG A 147 15.14 5.28 4.11
CA ARG A 147 15.75 6.52 4.65
C ARG A 147 14.92 7.13 5.77
N TRP A 148 13.59 7.12 5.66
CA TRP A 148 12.66 7.71 6.63
C TRP A 148 12.59 6.93 7.95
N LEU A 149 12.91 5.65 7.94
CA LEU A 149 12.97 4.82 9.13
C LEU A 149 14.21 5.10 9.97
N ARG A 150 14.07 5.07 11.31
CA ARG A 150 15.22 5.01 12.20
C ARG A 150 15.97 3.68 12.04
N PRO A 151 17.25 3.60 12.48
CA PRO A 151 17.94 2.32 12.59
C PRO A 151 17.14 1.33 13.46
N GLY A 152 16.97 0.10 12.97
CA GLY A 152 16.11 -0.92 13.58
C GLY A 152 14.61 -0.67 13.41
N GLY A 153 14.20 0.34 12.64
CA GLY A 153 12.81 0.58 12.28
C GLY A 153 12.28 -0.45 11.28
N VAL A 154 10.96 -0.60 11.23
CA VAL A 154 10.30 -1.62 10.40
C VAL A 154 9.37 -0.99 9.36
N PHE A 155 9.29 -1.62 8.20
CA PHE A 155 8.24 -1.39 7.22
C PHE A 155 7.36 -2.63 7.16
N LEU A 156 6.05 -2.45 7.31
CA LEU A 156 5.04 -3.48 7.13
C LEU A 156 4.23 -3.15 5.88
N GLU A 157 4.22 -4.06 4.94
CA GLU A 157 3.43 -3.99 3.73
C GLU A 157 2.45 -5.15 3.70
N CYS A 158 1.17 -4.85 3.50
CA CYS A 158 0.14 -5.83 3.26
C CYS A 158 -0.54 -5.44 1.96
N ASP A 159 -0.20 -6.12 0.87
CA ASP A 159 -0.59 -5.66 -0.45
C ASP A 159 -0.91 -6.80 -1.40
N TYR A 160 -1.73 -6.52 -2.41
CA TYR A 160 -2.14 -7.46 -3.44
C TYR A 160 -0.96 -7.88 -4.33
N ILE A 161 -0.78 -9.19 -4.50
CA ILE A 161 0.25 -9.76 -5.37
C ILE A 161 -0.33 -10.61 -6.50
N ALA A 162 0.39 -10.66 -7.62
CA ALA A 162 0.09 -11.57 -8.70
C ALA A 162 0.42 -13.02 -8.29
N SER A 163 -0.51 -13.95 -8.53
CA SER A 163 -0.33 -15.35 -8.20
C SER A 163 0.64 -16.09 -9.13
N THR A 164 0.89 -15.54 -10.31
CA THR A 164 1.80 -16.11 -11.32
C THR A 164 2.49 -14.99 -12.12
N PRO A 165 3.69 -15.25 -12.69
CA PRO A 165 4.34 -14.31 -13.63
C PRO A 165 3.47 -13.94 -14.82
N GLU A 166 2.68 -14.90 -15.34
CA GLU A 166 1.73 -14.64 -16.45
C GLU A 166 0.67 -13.60 -16.04
N MET A 167 0.17 -13.67 -14.81
CA MET A 167 -0.81 -12.68 -14.30
C MET A 167 -0.19 -11.28 -14.20
N GLU A 168 1.03 -11.18 -13.68
CA GLU A 168 1.80 -9.93 -13.64
C GLU A 168 1.98 -9.35 -15.05
N GLU A 169 2.49 -10.16 -15.99
CA GLU A 169 2.69 -9.72 -17.38
C GLU A 169 1.38 -9.23 -18.04
N MET A 170 0.27 -9.95 -17.83
CA MET A 170 -1.04 -9.54 -18.35
C MET A 170 -1.51 -8.20 -17.76
N ALA A 171 -1.31 -7.98 -16.46
CA ALA A 171 -1.70 -6.74 -15.79
C ALA A 171 -0.95 -5.54 -16.37
N PHE A 172 0.38 -5.62 -16.48
CA PHE A 172 1.20 -4.55 -17.06
C PHE A 172 0.91 -4.32 -18.55
N ALA A 173 0.72 -5.39 -19.34
CA ALA A 173 0.37 -5.27 -20.76
C ALA A 173 -0.99 -4.59 -20.95
N GLU A 174 -1.98 -4.91 -20.14
CA GLU A 174 -3.30 -4.28 -20.20
C GLU A 174 -3.26 -2.83 -19.73
N ALA A 175 -2.51 -2.51 -18.67
CA ALA A 175 -2.30 -1.13 -18.23
C ALA A 175 -1.70 -0.27 -19.35
N ALA A 176 -0.66 -0.78 -20.03
CA ALA A 176 -0.02 -0.10 -21.15
C ALA A 176 -1.00 0.09 -22.34
N ARG A 177 -1.80 -0.96 -22.66
CA ARG A 177 -2.82 -0.90 -23.70
C ARG A 177 -3.88 0.18 -23.41
N ARG A 178 -4.41 0.21 -22.16
CA ARG A 178 -5.42 1.20 -21.74
C ARG A 178 -4.85 2.61 -21.79
N ARG A 179 -3.63 2.84 -21.28
CA ARG A 179 -2.95 4.14 -21.36
C ARG A 179 -2.83 4.63 -22.80
N ALA A 180 -2.39 3.75 -23.72
CA ALA A 180 -2.26 4.08 -25.13
C ALA A 180 -3.61 4.42 -25.78
N ARG A 181 -4.67 3.66 -25.47
CA ARG A 181 -6.05 3.90 -25.95
C ARG A 181 -6.58 5.25 -25.47
N ASP A 182 -6.40 5.57 -24.18
CA ASP A 182 -6.99 6.73 -23.52
C ASP A 182 -6.09 7.98 -23.58
N GLY A 183 -4.89 7.86 -24.17
CA GLY A 183 -3.91 8.96 -24.27
C GLY A 183 -3.39 9.42 -22.90
N VAL A 184 -3.29 8.51 -21.92
CA VAL A 184 -2.85 8.81 -20.56
C VAL A 184 -1.32 8.64 -20.44
N PRO A 185 -0.55 9.72 -20.16
CA PRO A 185 0.91 9.64 -20.00
C PRO A 185 1.33 8.74 -18.83
N GLU A 186 2.56 8.21 -18.88
CA GLU A 186 3.08 7.29 -17.84
C GLU A 186 3.21 7.94 -16.47
N GLU A 187 3.51 9.23 -16.42
CA GLU A 187 3.63 10.01 -15.19
C GLU A 187 2.31 10.26 -14.46
N VAL A 188 1.17 10.06 -15.12
CA VAL A 188 -0.15 10.19 -14.48
C VAL A 188 -0.43 8.96 -13.64
N PHE A 189 -0.63 9.14 -12.34
CA PHE A 189 -0.99 8.04 -11.44
C PHE A 189 -2.47 7.68 -11.59
N VAL A 190 -2.75 6.49 -12.11
CA VAL A 190 -4.10 5.98 -12.38
C VAL A 190 -4.40 4.77 -11.51
N HIS A 191 -5.68 4.57 -11.23
CA HIS A 191 -6.18 3.35 -10.59
C HIS A 191 -6.30 2.24 -11.63
N PHE A 192 -5.38 1.32 -11.60
CA PHE A 192 -5.39 0.04 -12.31
C PHE A 192 -4.37 -0.89 -11.68
N ASP A 193 -4.82 -2.09 -11.29
CA ASP A 193 -3.97 -3.03 -10.56
C ASP A 193 -2.92 -3.65 -11.48
N THR A 194 -1.67 -3.45 -11.10
CA THR A 194 -0.49 -4.05 -11.73
C THR A 194 0.36 -4.75 -10.66
N PRO A 195 -0.24 -5.78 -9.99
CA PRO A 195 0.45 -6.45 -8.90
C PRO A 195 1.72 -7.14 -9.39
N LEU A 196 2.77 -7.06 -8.59
CA LEU A 196 3.98 -7.87 -8.79
C LEU A 196 3.75 -9.27 -8.23
N THR A 197 4.51 -10.25 -8.71
CA THR A 197 4.64 -11.53 -8.00
C THR A 197 5.33 -11.33 -6.66
N LEU A 198 5.13 -12.24 -5.71
CA LEU A 198 5.80 -12.19 -4.41
C LEU A 198 7.32 -12.13 -4.56
N GLU A 199 7.90 -12.83 -5.54
CA GLU A 199 9.33 -12.82 -5.82
C GLU A 199 9.81 -11.42 -6.20
N HIS A 200 9.15 -10.76 -7.17
CA HIS A 200 9.49 -9.41 -7.61
C HIS A 200 9.24 -8.35 -6.52
N GLU A 201 8.21 -8.55 -5.68
CA GLU A 201 7.97 -7.67 -4.53
C GLU A 201 9.12 -7.73 -3.51
N LEU A 202 9.58 -8.95 -3.18
CA LEU A 202 10.72 -9.16 -2.29
C LEU A 202 12.03 -8.62 -2.88
N GLU A 203 12.21 -8.73 -4.19
CA GLU A 203 13.36 -8.14 -4.89
C GLU A 203 13.35 -6.61 -4.82
N ALA A 204 12.19 -5.97 -5.03
CA ALA A 204 12.04 -4.53 -4.91
C ALA A 204 12.34 -4.03 -3.48
N LEU A 205 11.87 -4.74 -2.44
CA LEU A 205 12.18 -4.44 -1.04
C LEU A 205 13.68 -4.54 -0.74
N ARG A 206 14.36 -5.60 -1.23
CA ARG A 206 15.82 -5.75 -1.08
C ARG A 206 16.58 -4.64 -1.82
N ALA A 207 16.14 -4.29 -3.03
CA ALA A 207 16.71 -3.19 -3.80
C ALA A 207 16.55 -1.84 -3.08
N GLY A 208 15.49 -1.67 -2.28
CA GLY A 208 15.28 -0.53 -1.39
C GLY A 208 16.26 -0.42 -0.22
N GLY A 209 17.11 -1.45 0.00
CA GLY A 209 18.21 -1.41 0.98
C GLY A 209 17.88 -2.02 2.35
N PHE A 210 16.76 -2.71 2.50
CA PHE A 210 16.41 -3.38 3.77
C PHE A 210 17.34 -4.55 4.06
N ALA A 211 17.83 -4.63 5.31
CA ALA A 211 18.75 -5.68 5.75
C ALA A 211 18.07 -7.05 5.93
N SER A 212 16.78 -7.04 6.25
CA SER A 212 15.96 -8.23 6.39
C SER A 212 14.60 -7.99 5.75
N VAL A 213 14.16 -8.95 4.94
CA VAL A 213 12.84 -8.97 4.32
C VAL A 213 12.23 -10.35 4.59
N GLU A 214 11.07 -10.38 5.23
CA GLU A 214 10.40 -11.59 5.68
C GLU A 214 8.94 -11.60 5.21
N VAL A 215 8.48 -12.74 4.70
CA VAL A 215 7.07 -13.01 4.44
C VAL A 215 6.46 -13.57 5.73
N LEU A 216 5.62 -12.79 6.40
CA LEU A 216 4.94 -13.24 7.62
C LEU A 216 3.83 -14.24 7.29
N GLY A 217 3.31 -14.21 6.07
CA GLY A 217 2.37 -15.18 5.54
C GLY A 217 1.14 -14.54 4.91
N PHE A 218 0.06 -15.34 4.87
CA PHE A 218 -1.26 -14.99 4.36
C PHE A 218 -2.32 -15.33 5.40
N LEU A 219 -3.46 -14.65 5.37
CA LEU A 219 -4.61 -14.99 6.22
C LEU A 219 -5.72 -15.65 5.38
N PRO A 220 -5.93 -16.97 5.51
CA PRO A 220 -6.99 -17.66 4.78
C PRO A 220 -8.38 -17.06 5.05
N PRO A 221 -9.28 -17.03 4.06
CA PRO A 221 -9.16 -17.67 2.74
C PRO A 221 -8.36 -16.88 1.71
N ASP A 222 -7.91 -15.66 2.02
CA ASP A 222 -7.08 -14.85 1.13
C ASP A 222 -5.67 -15.44 1.01
N ASP A 223 -5.21 -15.66 -0.24
CA ASP A 223 -3.89 -16.14 -0.60
C ASP A 223 -3.14 -15.16 -1.53
N HIS A 224 -3.61 -13.91 -1.62
CA HIS A 224 -3.10 -12.88 -2.52
C HIS A 224 -2.60 -11.62 -1.83
N THR A 225 -2.88 -11.46 -0.54
CA THR A 225 -2.52 -10.27 0.24
C THR A 225 -1.60 -10.66 1.39
N PRO A 226 -0.32 -10.96 1.12
CA PRO A 226 0.65 -11.30 2.16
C PRO A 226 0.94 -10.11 3.05
N LEU A 227 1.27 -10.36 4.31
CA LEU A 227 1.93 -9.40 5.16
C LEU A 227 3.45 -9.60 5.07
N LEU A 228 4.15 -8.56 4.63
CA LEU A 228 5.60 -8.51 4.51
C LEU A 228 6.18 -7.62 5.61
N ARG A 229 7.34 -8.00 6.12
CA ARG A 229 8.12 -7.20 7.09
C ARG A 229 9.51 -6.95 6.56
N ALA A 230 9.88 -5.69 6.39
CA ALA A 230 11.22 -5.26 6.04
C ALA A 230 11.83 -4.46 7.19
N VAL A 231 13.10 -4.72 7.52
CA VAL A 231 13.77 -4.12 8.67
C VAL A 231 15.01 -3.37 8.21
N LYS A 232 15.12 -2.11 8.64
CA LYS A 232 16.34 -1.33 8.49
C LYS A 232 17.38 -1.80 9.50
N ALA A 233 18.63 -2.02 9.06
CA ALA A 233 19.70 -2.43 9.96
C ALA A 233 19.80 -1.51 11.20
N PRO A 234 20.00 -2.06 12.42
CA PRO A 234 20.35 -1.24 13.57
C PRO A 234 21.70 -0.57 13.34
N LEU A 235 21.98 0.48 14.12
CA LEU A 235 23.35 1.02 14.16
C LEU A 235 24.29 -0.03 14.77
N PRO A 236 25.54 -0.10 14.27
CA PRO A 236 26.54 -1.01 14.82
C PRO A 236 26.90 -0.69 16.27
#